data_1164d513c4270b80d6287ec7991be066
#
_entry.id   1164d513c4270b80d6287ec7991be066
#
_cell.length_a   1.000
_cell.length_b   1.000
_cell.length_c   1.000
_cell.angle_alpha   90.00
_cell.angle_beta   90.00
_cell.angle_gamma   90.00
#
_symmetry.space_group_name_H-M   'P 1'
#
loop_
_entity.id
_entity.type
_entity.pdbx_description
1 polymer ?
#
loop_
_entity_poly.entity_id
_entity_poly.type
_entity_poly.pdbx_seq_one_letter_code
_entity_poly.pdbx_strand_id
1 'polypeptide(L)'
;MRRGFAVPPGGVVSKLFIIVERKEDWTSYYPSEDVVTAQEYLELPIDDDTGKRVQVINLCRHYKYLRHGYYCSLLAEARGHKVIPSVRTISELARKSLYSLVLEDLDRTLDKALAAHPYGSTDGFTLTLYFGRTDIEPLQDLARQLFEAFPCPLLLVEFKRNRTWHIEGIKPGAIHKLREDQEDLFANALDSFSRQIWRKPRSRKPFRYDLAILHDPGEAFPPSDAKALKNFVRVGRSLGIDVDLIERKDYSRIAEYDALFIRETTNVADHTYRFAKKAESEGLVVMDDPVSILRCTNKVYLADLLRSHKLGMPATEILYKENPQELEKVGERLGFPLVLKIPDGSFSRGVIKVEDQEQLLAASAELFERSVLILAQEFFYTEYDWRIGVLNRKPIFACQYFMSKGHWQIYDHSPDAEEVSGDFRTMPVHEAPRKVVELAVKTANLIGDGLYGVDLK
;
A
#
# COMPACT_ATOMS: atom_id res chain seq x y z
N MET A 1 19.13 41.83 -34.31
CA MET A 1 18.00 41.78 -33.36
C MET A 1 17.79 40.35 -32.92
N ARG A 2 18.30 39.98 -31.75
CA ARG A 2 18.06 38.63 -31.15
C ARG A 2 16.81 38.76 -30.28
N ARG A 3 15.75 38.03 -30.64
CA ARG A 3 14.57 37.92 -29.80
C ARG A 3 14.89 36.94 -28.67
N GLY A 4 15.02 37.45 -27.46
CA GLY A 4 15.06 36.67 -26.24
C GLY A 4 13.72 35.98 -26.02
N PHE A 5 13.73 34.67 -25.86
CA PHE A 5 12.56 33.94 -25.35
C PHE A 5 12.44 34.26 -23.86
N ALA A 6 11.39 35.00 -23.51
CA ALA A 6 10.99 35.19 -22.13
C ALA A 6 10.45 33.87 -21.60
N VAL A 7 11.06 33.35 -20.55
CA VAL A 7 10.54 32.21 -19.75
C VAL A 7 9.31 32.75 -18.99
N PRO A 8 8.14 32.10 -19.10
CA PRO A 8 6.96 32.52 -18.32
C PRO A 8 7.18 32.20 -16.83
N PRO A 9 6.81 33.08 -15.91
CA PRO A 9 6.93 32.85 -14.49
C PRO A 9 5.89 31.84 -14.02
N GLY A 10 6.30 30.76 -13.28
CA GLY A 10 5.41 29.98 -12.42
C GLY A 10 5.25 28.49 -12.72
N GLY A 11 6.25 27.81 -13.30
CA GLY A 11 6.31 26.35 -13.26
C GLY A 11 7.13 25.89 -12.05
N VAL A 12 6.64 24.96 -11.25
CA VAL A 12 7.48 24.26 -10.27
C VAL A 12 8.48 23.44 -11.08
N VAL A 13 9.72 23.94 -11.18
CA VAL A 13 10.82 23.25 -11.85
C VAL A 13 11.23 22.11 -10.94
N SER A 14 10.94 20.86 -11.33
CA SER A 14 11.56 19.72 -10.65
C SER A 14 13.02 19.69 -11.05
N LYS A 15 13.91 19.83 -10.07
CA LYS A 15 15.35 19.75 -10.26
C LYS A 15 15.79 18.31 -10.06
N LEU A 16 16.59 17.78 -10.97
CA LEU A 16 17.22 16.48 -10.83
C LEU A 16 18.69 16.69 -10.47
N PHE A 17 19.19 15.92 -9.51
CA PHE A 17 20.62 15.75 -9.29
C PHE A 17 20.99 14.28 -9.50
N ILE A 18 21.98 14.04 -10.35
CA ILE A 18 22.65 12.76 -10.51
C ILE A 18 24.01 12.90 -9.82
N ILE A 19 24.15 12.27 -8.66
CA ILE A 19 25.38 12.43 -7.85
C ILE A 19 26.35 11.32 -8.18
N VAL A 20 27.53 11.67 -8.65
CA VAL A 20 28.66 10.77 -8.83
C VAL A 20 29.74 11.05 -7.79
N GLU A 21 30.54 10.06 -7.41
CA GLU A 21 31.59 10.29 -6.42
C GLU A 21 32.74 11.13 -6.99
N ARG A 22 33.10 10.90 -8.28
CA ARG A 22 34.10 11.65 -9.03
C ARG A 22 33.60 11.93 -10.44
N LYS A 23 34.06 13.03 -11.07
CA LYS A 23 33.67 13.38 -12.44
C LYS A 23 34.04 12.31 -13.46
N GLU A 24 35.14 11.59 -13.23
CA GLU A 24 35.60 10.50 -14.07
C GLU A 24 34.59 9.32 -14.13
N ASP A 25 33.77 9.16 -13.13
CA ASP A 25 32.74 8.09 -13.09
C ASP A 25 31.63 8.32 -14.14
N TRP A 26 31.55 9.50 -14.75
CA TRP A 26 30.54 9.88 -15.75
C TRP A 26 31.10 10.04 -17.16
N THR A 27 32.39 9.82 -17.39
CA THR A 27 33.05 10.09 -18.68
C THR A 27 32.56 9.25 -19.86
N SER A 28 31.99 8.08 -19.59
CA SER A 28 31.38 7.21 -20.61
C SER A 28 29.99 7.68 -21.05
N TYR A 29 29.41 8.70 -20.41
CA TYR A 29 28.05 9.17 -20.64
C TYR A 29 28.03 10.58 -21.19
N TYR A 30 26.88 10.97 -21.79
CA TYR A 30 26.72 12.33 -22.29
C TYR A 30 26.80 13.37 -21.17
N PRO A 31 27.46 14.52 -21.40
CA PRO A 31 27.49 15.61 -20.43
C PRO A 31 26.06 16.07 -20.09
N SER A 32 25.78 16.27 -18.81
CA SER A 32 24.50 16.80 -18.31
C SER A 32 24.74 17.78 -17.19
N GLU A 33 23.98 18.88 -17.18
CA GLU A 33 23.97 19.86 -16.10
C GLU A 33 23.38 19.31 -14.79
N ASP A 34 22.65 18.22 -14.86
CA ASP A 34 22.09 17.54 -13.71
C ASP A 34 23.13 16.71 -12.93
N VAL A 35 24.31 16.46 -13.51
CA VAL A 35 25.37 15.64 -12.92
C VAL A 35 26.29 16.49 -12.07
N VAL A 36 26.37 16.15 -10.78
CA VAL A 36 27.23 16.80 -9.78
C VAL A 36 28.06 15.77 -9.04
N THR A 37 29.21 16.17 -8.55
CA THR A 37 30.00 15.33 -7.65
C THR A 37 29.38 15.28 -6.27
N ALA A 38 29.72 14.25 -5.50
CA ALA A 38 29.30 14.14 -4.10
C ALA A 38 29.71 15.37 -3.30
N GLN A 39 30.93 15.88 -3.52
CA GLN A 39 31.39 17.08 -2.84
C GLN A 39 30.56 18.31 -3.22
N GLU A 40 30.35 18.57 -4.51
CA GLU A 40 29.54 19.68 -4.99
C GLU A 40 28.10 19.62 -4.39
N TYR A 41 27.50 18.41 -4.31
CA TYR A 41 26.19 18.24 -3.73
C TYR A 41 26.15 18.49 -2.20
N LEU A 42 27.15 18.01 -1.47
CA LEU A 42 27.25 18.19 -0.02
C LEU A 42 27.47 19.65 0.37
N GLU A 43 28.21 20.40 -0.45
CA GLU A 43 28.53 21.83 -0.27
C GLU A 43 27.42 22.75 -0.79
N LEU A 44 26.36 22.24 -1.41
CA LEU A 44 25.23 23.08 -1.85
C LEU A 44 24.71 23.92 -0.68
N PRO A 45 24.55 25.24 -0.89
CA PRO A 45 23.92 26.10 0.11
C PRO A 45 22.50 25.62 0.37
N ILE A 46 22.05 25.79 1.61
CA ILE A 46 20.65 25.51 1.98
C ILE A 46 19.85 26.67 1.39
N ASP A 47 19.40 26.50 0.16
CA ASP A 47 18.48 27.43 -0.48
C ASP A 47 17.09 27.27 0.13
N ASP A 48 16.42 28.41 0.29
CA ASP A 48 15.01 28.51 0.70
C ASP A 48 14.09 28.07 -0.46
N ASP A 49 14.41 26.93 -1.08
CA ASP A 49 13.70 26.30 -2.20
C ASP A 49 12.36 25.66 -1.72
N THR A 50 11.70 26.35 -0.77
CA THR A 50 10.39 25.99 -0.27
C THR A 50 9.40 26.02 -1.43
N GLY A 51 9.20 24.86 -2.04
CA GLY A 51 8.22 24.63 -3.12
C GLY A 51 8.73 23.96 -4.37
N LYS A 52 10.04 23.75 -4.55
CA LYS A 52 10.57 22.98 -5.69
C LYS A 52 10.72 21.50 -5.32
N ARG A 53 10.25 20.61 -6.18
CA ARG A 53 10.56 19.19 -6.07
C ARG A 53 11.98 18.94 -6.56
N VAL A 54 12.81 18.43 -5.66
CA VAL A 54 14.17 18.01 -6.00
C VAL A 54 14.23 16.48 -5.92
N GLN A 55 14.75 15.87 -6.98
CA GLN A 55 15.03 14.45 -7.04
C GLN A 55 16.52 14.20 -7.09
N VAL A 56 16.97 13.17 -6.42
CA VAL A 56 18.37 12.80 -6.31
C VAL A 56 18.55 11.34 -6.69
N ILE A 57 19.38 11.10 -7.69
CA ILE A 57 19.88 9.78 -8.04
C ILE A 57 21.31 9.70 -7.55
N ASN A 58 21.54 8.97 -6.48
CA ASN A 58 22.85 8.84 -5.87
C ASN A 58 23.59 7.64 -6.46
N LEU A 59 24.62 7.91 -7.26
CA LEU A 59 25.46 6.92 -7.96
C LEU A 59 26.88 6.86 -7.39
N CYS A 60 27.06 7.21 -6.12
CA CYS A 60 28.36 7.10 -5.47
C CYS A 60 28.89 5.65 -5.52
N ARG A 61 30.21 5.50 -5.52
CA ARG A 61 30.91 4.21 -5.64
C ARG A 61 30.55 3.21 -4.57
N HIS A 62 30.16 3.67 -3.38
CA HIS A 62 29.69 2.84 -2.27
C HIS A 62 28.86 3.67 -1.27
N TYR A 63 28.01 2.98 -0.52
CA TYR A 63 27.11 3.58 0.47
C TYR A 63 27.46 3.18 1.92
N LYS A 64 28.72 2.87 2.19
CA LYS A 64 29.17 2.53 3.56
C LYS A 64 28.88 3.68 4.51
N TYR A 65 28.47 3.34 5.74
CA TYR A 65 28.19 4.29 6.81
C TYR A 65 29.33 5.32 6.97
N LEU A 66 28.97 6.59 7.10
CA LEU A 66 29.86 7.75 7.20
C LEU A 66 30.74 8.01 5.96
N ARG A 67 30.39 7.48 4.77
CA ARG A 67 31.06 7.78 3.50
C ARG A 67 30.18 8.66 2.61
N HIS A 68 30.73 9.17 1.51
CA HIS A 68 30.07 10.11 0.63
C HIS A 68 28.67 9.68 0.19
N GLY A 69 28.52 8.45 -0.32
CA GLY A 69 27.20 7.97 -0.75
C GLY A 69 26.15 7.89 0.37
N TYR A 70 26.58 7.53 1.58
CA TYR A 70 25.69 7.58 2.74
C TYR A 70 25.27 9.02 3.07
N TYR A 71 26.21 9.97 3.13
CA TYR A 71 25.91 11.36 3.44
C TYR A 71 25.10 12.04 2.35
N CYS A 72 25.34 11.72 1.07
CA CYS A 72 24.53 12.28 -0.04
C CYS A 72 23.04 11.89 0.14
N SER A 73 22.75 10.64 0.47
CA SER A 73 21.36 10.22 0.74
C SER A 73 20.81 10.85 2.02
N LEU A 74 21.59 10.87 3.11
CA LEU A 74 21.15 11.43 4.40
C LEU A 74 20.82 12.92 4.29
N LEU A 75 21.68 13.71 3.65
CA LEU A 75 21.44 15.15 3.49
C LEU A 75 20.37 15.45 2.45
N ALA A 76 20.18 14.58 1.44
CA ALA A 76 19.03 14.69 0.55
C ALA A 76 17.72 14.56 1.32
N GLU A 77 17.58 13.55 2.17
CA GLU A 77 16.39 13.38 3.03
C GLU A 77 16.21 14.56 3.99
N ALA A 78 17.29 15.02 4.64
CA ALA A 78 17.24 16.18 5.54
C ALA A 78 16.82 17.49 4.83
N ARG A 79 17.12 17.61 3.53
CA ARG A 79 16.72 18.75 2.67
C ARG A 79 15.32 18.59 2.07
N GLY A 80 14.63 17.48 2.37
CA GLY A 80 13.31 17.16 1.76
C GLY A 80 13.40 16.75 0.29
N HIS A 81 14.59 16.39 -0.21
CA HIS A 81 14.76 15.86 -1.56
C HIS A 81 14.37 14.38 -1.62
N LYS A 82 13.72 13.95 -2.69
CA LYS A 82 13.48 12.52 -2.94
C LYS A 82 14.74 11.87 -3.46
N VAL A 83 15.31 10.94 -2.72
CA VAL A 83 16.59 10.30 -3.06
C VAL A 83 16.47 8.79 -3.26
N ILE A 84 17.23 8.27 -4.21
CA ILE A 84 17.42 6.85 -4.47
C ILE A 84 18.94 6.54 -4.54
N PRO A 85 19.45 5.55 -3.74
CA PRO A 85 18.79 4.87 -2.64
C PRO A 85 18.56 5.77 -1.43
N SER A 86 17.50 5.49 -0.68
CA SER A 86 17.25 6.13 0.62
C SER A 86 18.24 5.62 1.69
N VAL A 87 18.40 6.33 2.79
CA VAL A 87 19.21 5.88 3.94
C VAL A 87 18.69 4.55 4.48
N ARG A 88 17.38 4.35 4.47
CA ARG A 88 16.74 3.10 4.85
C ARG A 88 17.19 1.96 3.94
N THR A 89 17.05 2.10 2.61
CA THR A 89 17.49 1.11 1.63
C THR A 89 18.97 0.76 1.79
N ILE A 90 19.82 1.78 2.01
CA ILE A 90 21.25 1.59 2.29
C ILE A 90 21.46 0.72 3.53
N SER A 91 20.72 1.01 4.60
CA SER A 91 20.84 0.29 5.88
C SER A 91 20.34 -1.16 5.78
N GLU A 92 19.25 -1.38 5.05
CA GLU A 92 18.70 -2.72 4.79
C GLU A 92 19.66 -3.56 3.96
N LEU A 93 20.19 -3.03 2.86
CA LEU A 93 21.15 -3.73 1.99
C LEU A 93 22.51 -4.02 2.67
N ALA A 94 22.85 -3.27 3.73
CA ALA A 94 24.08 -3.48 4.48
C ALA A 94 24.06 -4.75 5.35
N ARG A 95 22.89 -5.35 5.62
CA ARG A 95 22.74 -6.48 6.56
C ARG A 95 21.81 -7.55 6.01
N LYS A 96 22.37 -8.72 5.66
CA LYS A 96 21.59 -9.85 5.10
C LYS A 96 20.40 -10.25 5.98
N SER A 97 20.51 -10.18 7.29
CA SER A 97 19.41 -10.49 8.21
C SER A 97 18.18 -9.60 8.09
N LEU A 98 18.32 -8.39 7.54
CA LEU A 98 17.19 -7.46 7.37
C LEU A 98 16.39 -7.73 6.10
N TYR A 99 16.96 -8.39 5.10
CA TYR A 99 16.29 -8.64 3.83
C TYR A 99 16.05 -10.13 3.49
N SER A 100 16.61 -11.06 4.29
CA SER A 100 16.50 -12.50 4.01
C SER A 100 15.06 -13.00 3.88
N LEU A 101 14.15 -12.53 4.74
CA LEU A 101 12.73 -12.91 4.69
C LEU A 101 12.04 -12.47 3.39
N VAL A 102 12.42 -11.30 2.86
CA VAL A 102 11.88 -10.81 1.59
C VAL A 102 12.34 -11.70 0.44
N LEU A 103 13.55 -12.27 0.51
CA LEU A 103 14.10 -13.14 -0.52
C LEU A 103 13.45 -14.51 -0.59
N GLU A 104 13.03 -15.08 0.55
CA GLU A 104 12.40 -16.41 0.60
C GLU A 104 11.14 -16.51 -0.28
N ASP A 105 10.37 -15.42 -0.37
CA ASP A 105 9.20 -15.38 -1.23
C ASP A 105 9.57 -15.27 -2.72
N LEU A 106 10.71 -14.66 -3.04
CA LEU A 106 11.19 -14.48 -4.41
C LEU A 106 11.88 -15.74 -4.95
N ASP A 107 12.50 -16.54 -4.10
CA ASP A 107 13.22 -17.77 -4.49
C ASP A 107 12.29 -18.80 -5.15
N ARG A 108 11.00 -18.84 -4.77
CA ARG A 108 10.04 -19.83 -5.28
C ARG A 108 9.83 -19.80 -6.80
N THR A 109 10.13 -18.67 -7.44
CA THR A 109 9.94 -18.49 -8.89
C THR A 109 11.20 -18.73 -9.71
N LEU A 110 12.37 -18.82 -9.07
CA LEU A 110 13.67 -18.87 -9.73
C LEU A 110 13.90 -20.14 -10.54
N ASP A 111 13.59 -21.30 -10.00
CA ASP A 111 13.79 -22.58 -10.69
C ASP A 111 13.04 -22.62 -12.03
N LYS A 112 11.83 -22.10 -12.05
CA LYS A 112 11.00 -22.03 -13.26
C LYS A 112 11.55 -21.01 -14.26
N ALA A 113 11.99 -19.85 -13.81
CA ALA A 113 12.53 -18.79 -14.65
C ALA A 113 13.87 -19.17 -15.28
N LEU A 114 14.70 -19.95 -14.55
CA LEU A 114 16.03 -20.37 -15.02
C LEU A 114 16.07 -21.69 -15.73
N ALA A 115 15.00 -22.49 -15.73
CA ALA A 115 14.98 -23.85 -16.27
C ALA A 115 15.43 -23.94 -17.75
N ALA A 116 15.10 -22.95 -18.58
CA ALA A 116 15.46 -22.91 -20.00
C ALA A 116 16.64 -21.97 -20.31
N HIS A 117 17.21 -21.29 -19.31
CA HIS A 117 18.29 -20.34 -19.53
C HIS A 117 19.67 -20.98 -19.32
N PRO A 118 20.74 -20.56 -20.05
CA PRO A 118 22.09 -21.10 -19.89
C PRO A 118 22.63 -21.11 -18.46
N TYR A 119 22.25 -20.10 -17.65
CA TYR A 119 22.58 -20.07 -16.21
C TYR A 119 21.94 -21.21 -15.42
N GLY A 120 20.86 -21.80 -15.91
CA GLY A 120 20.22 -22.96 -15.28
C GLY A 120 21.12 -24.17 -15.10
N SER A 121 22.23 -24.27 -15.87
CA SER A 121 23.25 -25.35 -15.79
C SER A 121 24.48 -24.97 -14.94
N THR A 122 24.52 -23.78 -14.34
CA THR A 122 25.64 -23.33 -13.48
C THR A 122 25.33 -23.53 -12.00
N ASP A 123 26.36 -23.52 -11.15
CA ASP A 123 26.18 -23.58 -9.68
C ASP A 123 25.91 -22.21 -9.05
N GLY A 124 26.06 -21.14 -9.82
CA GLY A 124 25.76 -19.77 -9.39
C GLY A 124 26.18 -18.73 -10.43
N PHE A 125 25.60 -17.55 -10.32
CA PHE A 125 25.95 -16.40 -11.15
C PHE A 125 25.58 -15.08 -10.42
N THR A 126 26.10 -13.97 -10.94
CA THR A 126 25.75 -12.63 -10.45
C THR A 126 25.01 -11.88 -11.55
N LEU A 127 23.85 -11.33 -11.21
CA LEU A 127 23.03 -10.50 -12.08
C LEU A 127 23.18 -9.03 -11.67
N THR A 128 23.36 -8.14 -12.64
CA THR A 128 23.29 -6.70 -12.42
C THR A 128 21.91 -6.18 -12.80
N LEU A 129 21.27 -5.47 -11.89
CA LEU A 129 19.98 -4.81 -12.14
C LEU A 129 20.19 -3.31 -12.27
N TYR A 130 19.54 -2.72 -13.26
CA TYR A 130 19.59 -1.30 -13.60
C TYR A 130 18.21 -0.68 -13.41
N PHE A 131 17.96 0.01 -12.31
CA PHE A 131 16.62 0.56 -11.97
C PHE A 131 15.47 -0.49 -12.13
N GLY A 132 15.70 -1.70 -11.63
CA GLY A 132 14.74 -2.81 -11.75
C GLY A 132 14.64 -3.45 -13.12
N ARG A 133 15.61 -3.21 -14.02
CA ARG A 133 15.71 -3.84 -15.33
C ARG A 133 16.90 -4.77 -15.41
N THR A 134 16.80 -5.77 -16.26
CA THR A 134 17.87 -6.74 -16.57
C THR A 134 17.85 -7.06 -18.05
N ASP A 135 18.96 -7.54 -18.57
CA ASP A 135 19.12 -8.10 -19.92
C ASP A 135 18.61 -9.55 -20.03
N ILE A 136 18.29 -10.19 -18.91
CA ILE A 136 17.76 -11.55 -18.87
C ILE A 136 16.24 -11.52 -18.74
N GLU A 137 15.54 -11.59 -19.88
CA GLU A 137 14.07 -11.45 -19.94
C GLU A 137 13.32 -12.36 -18.94
N PRO A 138 13.63 -13.65 -18.76
CA PRO A 138 12.96 -14.50 -17.76
C PRO A 138 13.08 -14.01 -16.32
N LEU A 139 14.05 -13.15 -16.01
CA LEU A 139 14.27 -12.58 -14.67
C LEU A 139 13.76 -11.14 -14.55
N GLN A 140 13.10 -10.59 -15.57
CA GLN A 140 12.66 -9.19 -15.55
C GLN A 140 11.63 -8.92 -14.45
N ASP A 141 10.69 -9.82 -14.19
CA ASP A 141 9.73 -9.68 -13.09
C ASP A 141 10.41 -9.74 -11.72
N LEU A 142 11.39 -10.60 -11.56
CA LEU A 142 12.19 -10.66 -10.34
C LEU A 142 13.01 -9.36 -10.15
N ALA A 143 13.63 -8.87 -11.22
CA ALA A 143 14.38 -7.61 -11.20
C ALA A 143 13.50 -6.44 -10.75
N ARG A 144 12.29 -6.37 -11.26
CA ARG A 144 11.29 -5.38 -10.85
C ARG A 144 10.93 -5.51 -9.37
N GLN A 145 10.63 -6.72 -8.89
CA GLN A 145 10.27 -6.98 -7.49
C GLN A 145 11.41 -6.64 -6.53
N LEU A 146 12.66 -6.95 -6.91
CA LEU A 146 13.84 -6.59 -6.12
C LEU A 146 14.05 -5.08 -6.04
N PHE A 147 13.82 -4.36 -7.13
CA PHE A 147 13.88 -2.90 -7.13
C PHE A 147 12.74 -2.26 -6.35
N GLU A 148 11.54 -2.84 -6.38
CA GLU A 148 10.41 -2.41 -5.56
C GLU A 148 10.69 -2.58 -4.05
N ALA A 149 11.36 -3.69 -3.68
CA ALA A 149 11.75 -3.95 -2.30
C ALA A 149 12.94 -3.08 -1.86
N PHE A 150 13.93 -2.92 -2.73
CA PHE A 150 15.19 -2.21 -2.45
C PHE A 150 15.49 -1.20 -3.56
N PRO A 151 14.84 -0.03 -3.56
CA PRO A 151 15.06 0.99 -4.58
C PRO A 151 16.51 1.47 -4.58
N CYS A 152 17.32 0.94 -5.51
CA CYS A 152 18.73 1.30 -5.69
C CYS A 152 19.04 1.30 -7.19
N PRO A 153 19.74 2.33 -7.72
CA PRO A 153 20.02 2.47 -9.16
C PRO A 153 20.70 1.26 -9.78
N LEU A 154 21.66 0.69 -9.06
CA LEU A 154 22.39 -0.52 -9.44
C LEU A 154 22.37 -1.52 -8.29
N LEU A 155 21.88 -2.72 -8.56
CA LEU A 155 21.92 -3.86 -7.63
C LEU A 155 22.70 -5.01 -8.25
N LEU A 156 23.58 -5.59 -7.47
CA LEU A 156 24.23 -6.85 -7.78
C LEU A 156 23.56 -7.96 -6.97
N VAL A 157 22.96 -8.91 -7.66
CA VAL A 157 22.23 -10.04 -7.06
C VAL A 157 23.04 -11.31 -7.29
N GLU A 158 23.45 -11.94 -6.21
CA GLU A 158 24.21 -13.18 -6.25
C GLU A 158 23.28 -14.37 -6.09
N PHE A 159 23.23 -15.24 -7.09
CA PHE A 159 22.43 -16.46 -7.09
C PHE A 159 23.34 -17.67 -6.86
N LYS A 160 22.83 -18.60 -6.08
CA LYS A 160 23.46 -19.92 -5.88
C LYS A 160 22.46 -21.04 -6.05
N ARG A 161 22.94 -22.19 -6.48
CA ARG A 161 22.19 -23.41 -6.62
C ARG A 161 22.72 -24.49 -5.68
N ASN A 162 21.89 -24.94 -4.76
CA ASN A 162 22.18 -26.14 -3.96
C ASN A 162 21.33 -27.30 -4.51
N ARG A 163 20.11 -27.49 -4.03
CA ARG A 163 19.08 -28.35 -4.66
C ARG A 163 18.15 -27.53 -5.54
N THR A 164 17.82 -26.33 -5.09
CA THR A 164 17.02 -25.32 -5.76
C THR A 164 17.82 -24.03 -5.87
N TRP A 165 17.42 -23.14 -6.78
CA TRP A 165 17.99 -21.81 -6.90
C TRP A 165 17.56 -20.93 -5.72
N HIS A 166 18.48 -20.12 -5.22
CA HIS A 166 18.18 -19.11 -4.19
C HIS A 166 19.07 -17.88 -4.36
N ILE A 167 18.60 -16.76 -3.82
CA ILE A 167 19.37 -15.50 -3.76
C ILE A 167 20.31 -15.56 -2.56
N GLU A 168 21.60 -15.70 -2.82
CA GLU A 168 22.63 -15.72 -1.78
C GLU A 168 22.83 -14.35 -1.14
N GLY A 169 22.76 -13.29 -1.93
CA GLY A 169 22.94 -11.93 -1.44
C GLY A 169 22.60 -10.86 -2.45
N ILE A 170 22.32 -9.67 -1.92
CA ILE A 170 22.10 -8.46 -2.70
C ILE A 170 23.02 -7.37 -2.18
N LYS A 171 23.65 -6.62 -3.09
CA LYS A 171 24.48 -5.48 -2.73
C LYS A 171 24.36 -4.35 -3.77
N PRO A 172 24.53 -3.08 -3.38
CA PRO A 172 24.62 -1.98 -4.33
C PRO A 172 25.78 -2.17 -5.29
N GLY A 173 25.53 -1.90 -6.58
CA GLY A 173 26.55 -1.80 -7.62
C GLY A 173 27.15 -0.40 -7.68
N ALA A 174 28.15 -0.24 -8.57
CA ALA A 174 28.80 1.05 -8.83
C ALA A 174 29.07 1.23 -10.32
N ILE A 175 28.74 2.41 -10.87
CA ILE A 175 28.82 2.69 -12.31
C ILE A 175 30.24 2.51 -12.87
N HIS A 176 31.27 2.91 -12.15
CA HIS A 176 32.69 2.79 -12.57
C HIS A 176 33.18 1.33 -12.70
N LYS A 177 32.37 0.35 -12.37
CA LYS A 177 32.66 -1.09 -12.50
C LYS A 177 31.86 -1.75 -13.61
N LEU A 178 31.02 -1.02 -14.30
CA LEU A 178 30.28 -1.53 -15.43
C LEU A 178 31.23 -1.79 -16.62
N ARG A 179 30.92 -2.81 -17.38
CA ARG A 179 31.55 -3.07 -18.68
C ARG A 179 30.84 -2.26 -19.75
N GLU A 180 31.44 -2.08 -20.90
CA GLU A 180 30.91 -1.31 -22.02
C GLU A 180 29.48 -1.73 -22.41
N ASP A 181 29.21 -3.04 -22.50
CA ASP A 181 27.89 -3.62 -22.76
C ASP A 181 26.86 -3.27 -21.64
N GLN A 182 27.32 -3.15 -20.42
CA GLN A 182 26.52 -2.80 -19.24
C GLN A 182 26.28 -1.27 -19.11
N GLU A 183 27.20 -0.46 -19.59
CA GLU A 183 27.05 1.00 -19.61
C GLU A 183 25.86 1.43 -20.48
N ASP A 184 25.67 0.79 -21.65
CA ASP A 184 24.54 1.04 -22.53
C ASP A 184 23.20 0.64 -21.88
N LEU A 185 23.17 -0.52 -21.22
CA LEU A 185 21.99 -0.97 -20.49
C LEU A 185 21.62 -0.01 -19.35
N PHE A 186 22.63 0.44 -18.59
CA PHE A 186 22.45 1.41 -17.53
C PHE A 186 21.94 2.76 -18.06
N ALA A 187 22.54 3.30 -19.14
CA ALA A 187 22.12 4.55 -19.75
C ALA A 187 20.67 4.50 -20.20
N ASN A 188 20.26 3.41 -20.86
CA ASN A 188 18.88 3.19 -21.29
C ASN A 188 17.91 3.05 -20.12
N ALA A 189 18.32 2.39 -19.03
CA ALA A 189 17.50 2.23 -17.83
C ALA A 189 17.35 3.55 -17.08
N LEU A 190 18.42 4.33 -16.94
CA LEU A 190 18.42 5.67 -16.34
C LEU A 190 17.53 6.63 -17.14
N ASP A 191 17.68 6.66 -18.48
CA ASP A 191 16.87 7.49 -19.35
C ASP A 191 15.37 7.13 -19.23
N SER A 192 15.06 5.84 -19.20
CA SER A 192 13.70 5.36 -19.00
C SER A 192 13.16 5.70 -17.62
N PHE A 193 13.96 5.58 -16.56
CA PHE A 193 13.61 5.93 -15.20
C PHE A 193 13.35 7.44 -15.07
N SER A 194 14.27 8.27 -15.56
CA SER A 194 14.10 9.73 -15.54
C SER A 194 12.94 10.21 -16.42
N ARG A 195 12.68 9.58 -17.58
CA ARG A 195 11.53 9.90 -18.44
C ARG A 195 10.19 9.52 -17.80
N GLN A 196 10.10 8.47 -17.04
CA GLN A 196 8.88 8.14 -16.27
C GLN A 196 8.56 9.25 -15.25
N ILE A 197 9.58 9.85 -14.67
CA ILE A 197 9.47 11.01 -13.77
C ILE A 197 9.04 12.29 -14.52
N TRP A 198 9.45 12.47 -15.79
CA TRP A 198 9.21 13.67 -16.60
C TRP A 198 7.93 13.63 -17.44
N ARG A 199 7.30 12.46 -17.68
CA ARG A 199 6.24 12.26 -18.68
C ARG A 199 4.84 12.71 -18.30
N LYS A 200 4.58 13.26 -17.14
CA LYS A 200 3.28 13.90 -16.90
C LYS A 200 3.30 15.32 -17.46
N PRO A 201 2.54 15.61 -18.55
CA PRO A 201 2.28 16.99 -18.93
C PRO A 201 1.52 17.61 -17.78
N ARG A 202 2.22 18.37 -16.94
CA ARG A 202 1.62 19.07 -15.81
C ARG A 202 0.67 20.14 -16.33
N SER A 203 -0.55 20.12 -15.81
CA SER A 203 -1.51 21.19 -16.01
C SER A 203 -0.86 22.52 -15.58
N ARG A 204 -1.31 23.63 -16.20
CA ARG A 204 -0.77 24.98 -16.01
C ARG A 204 -0.87 25.55 -14.57
N LYS A 205 -1.34 24.78 -13.58
CA LYS A 205 -1.36 25.15 -12.17
C LYS A 205 -0.40 24.26 -11.39
N PRO A 206 0.54 24.80 -10.62
CA PRO A 206 1.41 24.02 -9.75
C PRO A 206 0.54 23.36 -8.67
N PHE A 207 0.58 22.05 -8.59
CA PHE A 207 -0.02 21.29 -7.49
C PHE A 207 0.96 21.27 -6.33
N ARG A 208 0.42 21.41 -5.12
CA ARG A 208 1.23 21.39 -3.90
C ARG A 208 1.57 19.98 -3.45
N TYR A 209 0.66 19.04 -3.68
CA TYR A 209 0.79 17.65 -3.28
C TYR A 209 0.36 16.71 -4.40
N ASP A 210 0.90 15.49 -4.40
CA ASP A 210 0.49 14.41 -5.27
C ASP A 210 -0.15 13.30 -4.43
N LEU A 211 -1.39 12.93 -4.78
CA LEU A 211 -2.18 11.90 -4.13
C LEU A 211 -2.38 10.72 -5.08
N ALA A 212 -1.94 9.54 -4.67
CA ALA A 212 -2.33 8.29 -5.32
C ALA A 212 -3.65 7.78 -4.73
N ILE A 213 -4.60 7.40 -5.58
CA ILE A 213 -5.80 6.67 -5.17
C ILE A 213 -5.69 5.26 -5.75
N LEU A 214 -5.49 4.27 -4.88
CA LEU A 214 -5.46 2.86 -5.29
C LEU A 214 -6.89 2.36 -5.49
N HIS A 215 -7.16 1.82 -6.68
CA HIS A 215 -8.46 1.24 -7.03
C HIS A 215 -8.31 0.06 -7.99
N ASP A 216 -9.23 -0.90 -7.90
CA ASP A 216 -9.36 -2.00 -8.85
C ASP A 216 -10.63 -1.81 -9.71
N PRO A 217 -10.49 -1.58 -11.04
CA PRO A 217 -11.64 -1.48 -11.93
C PRO A 217 -12.45 -2.78 -12.06
N GLY A 218 -11.87 -3.92 -11.66
CA GLY A 218 -12.50 -5.25 -11.71
C GLY A 218 -13.17 -5.67 -10.41
N GLU A 219 -13.08 -4.87 -9.34
CA GLU A 219 -13.70 -5.20 -8.06
C GLU A 219 -15.23 -5.16 -8.16
N ALA A 220 -15.90 -6.24 -7.74
CA ALA A 220 -17.35 -6.37 -7.83
C ALA A 220 -18.12 -5.37 -6.94
N PHE A 221 -17.57 -5.06 -5.75
CA PHE A 221 -18.14 -4.15 -4.77
C PHE A 221 -17.10 -3.11 -4.31
N PRO A 222 -16.68 -2.20 -5.19
CA PRO A 222 -15.65 -1.25 -4.83
C PRO A 222 -16.16 -0.24 -3.80
N PRO A 223 -15.33 0.18 -2.83
CA PRO A 223 -15.69 1.22 -1.85
C PRO A 223 -16.01 2.59 -2.48
N SER A 224 -15.68 2.78 -3.75
CA SER A 224 -16.01 3.98 -4.53
C SER A 224 -16.35 3.61 -5.96
N ASP A 225 -17.50 4.09 -6.44
CA ASP A 225 -17.87 3.99 -7.84
C ASP A 225 -17.05 4.95 -8.73
N ALA A 226 -17.16 4.80 -10.03
CA ALA A 226 -16.45 5.63 -11.01
C ALA A 226 -16.78 7.13 -10.90
N LYS A 227 -17.98 7.48 -10.41
CA LYS A 227 -18.39 8.88 -10.19
C LYS A 227 -17.69 9.47 -8.95
N ALA A 228 -17.58 8.70 -7.88
CA ALA A 228 -16.85 9.09 -6.68
C ALA A 228 -15.36 9.31 -6.98
N LEU A 229 -14.72 8.38 -7.71
CA LEU A 229 -13.32 8.52 -8.13
C LEU A 229 -13.08 9.78 -8.98
N LYS A 230 -13.96 10.05 -9.95
CA LYS A 230 -13.91 11.31 -10.75
C LYS A 230 -14.07 12.55 -9.88
N ASN A 231 -14.93 12.49 -8.85
CA ASN A 231 -15.11 13.59 -7.92
C ASN A 231 -13.86 13.82 -7.05
N PHE A 232 -13.20 12.78 -6.56
CA PHE A 232 -11.92 12.91 -5.83
C PHE A 232 -10.86 13.60 -6.69
N VAL A 233 -10.70 13.18 -7.95
CA VAL A 233 -9.76 13.83 -8.89
C VAL A 233 -10.12 15.31 -9.09
N ARG A 234 -11.41 15.61 -9.33
CA ARG A 234 -11.86 16.99 -9.55
C ARG A 234 -11.67 17.89 -8.34
N VAL A 235 -12.05 17.40 -7.16
CA VAL A 235 -11.93 18.15 -5.90
C VAL A 235 -10.46 18.32 -5.51
N GLY A 236 -9.65 17.26 -5.63
CA GLY A 236 -8.21 17.33 -5.38
C GLY A 236 -7.56 18.44 -6.20
N ARG A 237 -7.83 18.49 -7.50
CA ARG A 237 -7.33 19.54 -8.38
C ARG A 237 -7.76 20.95 -7.94
N SER A 238 -9.00 21.12 -7.48
CA SER A 238 -9.47 22.42 -6.97
C SER A 238 -8.77 22.84 -5.68
N LEU A 239 -8.26 21.89 -4.92
CA LEU A 239 -7.50 22.09 -3.67
C LEU A 239 -5.98 22.17 -3.91
N GLY A 240 -5.51 22.13 -5.15
CA GLY A 240 -4.08 22.15 -5.47
C GLY A 240 -3.37 20.81 -5.24
N ILE A 241 -4.11 19.70 -5.30
CA ILE A 241 -3.60 18.33 -5.19
C ILE A 241 -3.68 17.68 -6.57
N ASP A 242 -2.56 17.15 -7.09
CA ASP A 242 -2.60 16.28 -8.27
C ASP A 242 -3.02 14.89 -7.83
N VAL A 243 -4.08 14.36 -8.43
CA VAL A 243 -4.67 13.08 -8.05
C VAL A 243 -4.53 12.10 -9.19
N ASP A 244 -3.82 11.02 -8.95
CA ASP A 244 -3.68 9.88 -9.85
C ASP A 244 -4.50 8.70 -9.36
N LEU A 245 -5.23 8.08 -10.26
CA LEU A 245 -5.81 6.76 -10.05
C LEU A 245 -4.75 5.71 -10.41
N ILE A 246 -4.39 4.88 -9.45
CA ILE A 246 -3.38 3.84 -9.60
C ILE A 246 -3.98 2.46 -9.34
N GLU A 247 -3.36 1.45 -9.93
CA GLU A 247 -3.76 0.05 -9.80
C GLU A 247 -2.64 -0.77 -9.16
N ARG A 248 -2.90 -2.04 -8.86
CA ARG A 248 -1.93 -2.98 -8.29
C ARG A 248 -0.58 -3.01 -9.01
N LYS A 249 -0.57 -2.84 -10.34
CA LYS A 249 0.66 -2.80 -11.17
C LYS A 249 1.56 -1.59 -10.88
N ASP A 250 1.02 -0.53 -10.28
CA ASP A 250 1.73 0.72 -10.00
C ASP A 250 2.44 0.74 -8.64
N TYR A 251 2.61 -0.42 -8.00
CA TYR A 251 3.22 -0.56 -6.67
C TYR A 251 4.60 0.11 -6.56
N SER A 252 5.43 0.01 -7.60
CA SER A 252 6.76 0.64 -7.66
C SER A 252 6.71 2.18 -7.64
N ARG A 253 5.57 2.77 -8.03
CA ARG A 253 5.40 4.21 -8.13
C ARG A 253 4.99 4.89 -6.83
N ILE A 254 4.73 4.12 -5.78
CA ILE A 254 4.24 4.66 -4.49
C ILE A 254 5.14 5.78 -3.96
N ALA A 255 6.45 5.63 -4.06
CA ALA A 255 7.40 6.65 -3.61
C ALA A 255 7.33 8.00 -4.38
N GLU A 256 6.62 8.06 -5.51
CA GLU A 256 6.43 9.30 -6.28
C GLU A 256 5.41 10.26 -5.64
N TYR A 257 4.57 9.78 -4.71
CA TYR A 257 3.45 10.51 -4.13
C TYR A 257 3.75 11.05 -2.73
N ASP A 258 2.91 11.96 -2.26
CA ASP A 258 2.93 12.50 -0.89
C ASP A 258 1.90 11.79 -0.01
N ALA A 259 0.86 11.21 -0.63
CA ALA A 259 -0.19 10.50 0.08
C ALA A 259 -0.74 9.33 -0.75
N LEU A 260 -1.24 8.31 -0.04
CA LEU A 260 -1.97 7.18 -0.61
C LEU A 260 -3.36 7.10 0.01
N PHE A 261 -4.40 7.02 -0.84
CA PHE A 261 -5.76 6.75 -0.44
C PHE A 261 -6.23 5.43 -1.05
N ILE A 262 -6.49 4.42 -0.22
CA ILE A 262 -6.91 3.09 -0.67
C ILE A 262 -8.43 3.10 -0.86
N ARG A 263 -8.88 2.79 -2.09
CA ARG A 263 -10.30 2.67 -2.47
C ARG A 263 -10.60 1.32 -3.10
N GLU A 264 -9.98 0.31 -2.52
CA GLU A 264 -10.25 -1.12 -2.69
C GLU A 264 -10.63 -1.74 -1.35
N THR A 265 -11.28 -2.89 -1.36
CA THR A 265 -11.52 -3.67 -0.14
C THR A 265 -10.18 -4.09 0.46
N THR A 266 -9.96 -3.73 1.71
CA THR A 266 -8.69 -3.99 2.40
C THR A 266 -8.70 -5.35 3.09
N ASN A 267 -7.57 -6.06 2.98
CA ASN A 267 -7.33 -7.31 3.69
C ASN A 267 -5.84 -7.45 4.04
N VAL A 268 -5.53 -8.05 5.19
CA VAL A 268 -4.15 -8.22 5.67
C VAL A 268 -3.31 -9.10 4.75
N ALA A 269 -3.92 -10.10 4.12
CA ALA A 269 -3.24 -11.02 3.20
C ALA A 269 -3.14 -10.48 1.76
N ASP A 270 -3.67 -9.29 1.48
CA ASP A 270 -3.80 -8.74 0.14
C ASP A 270 -2.71 -7.72 -0.21
N HIS A 271 -2.67 -7.33 -1.50
CA HIS A 271 -1.80 -6.25 -1.99
C HIS A 271 -2.13 -4.91 -1.34
N THR A 272 -3.38 -4.63 -0.97
CA THR A 272 -3.80 -3.38 -0.31
C THR A 272 -3.02 -3.12 0.98
N TYR A 273 -2.83 -4.15 1.81
CA TYR A 273 -2.01 -4.04 3.02
C TYR A 273 -0.53 -3.77 2.68
N ARG A 274 0.01 -4.42 1.64
CA ARG A 274 1.39 -4.18 1.18
C ARG A 274 1.58 -2.75 0.67
N PHE A 275 0.61 -2.21 -0.08
CA PHE A 275 0.60 -0.80 -0.49
C PHE A 275 0.62 0.14 0.71
N ALA A 276 -0.26 -0.09 1.70
CA ALA A 276 -0.30 0.69 2.93
C ALA A 276 1.05 0.66 3.67
N LYS A 277 1.63 -0.53 3.86
CA LYS A 277 2.94 -0.70 4.51
C LYS A 277 4.06 -0.01 3.77
N LYS A 278 4.11 -0.13 2.44
CA LYS A 278 5.14 0.55 1.65
C LYS A 278 4.98 2.06 1.73
N ALA A 279 3.77 2.58 1.54
CA ALA A 279 3.52 4.01 1.61
C ALA A 279 3.90 4.60 2.98
N GLU A 280 3.50 3.94 4.08
CA GLU A 280 3.93 4.33 5.44
C GLU A 280 5.45 4.34 5.57
N SER A 281 6.12 3.32 5.03
CA SER A 281 7.57 3.20 5.09
C SER A 281 8.32 4.24 4.27
N GLU A 282 7.71 4.77 3.21
CA GLU A 282 8.23 5.88 2.41
C GLU A 282 7.83 7.26 2.97
N GLY A 283 7.16 7.30 4.14
CA GLY A 283 6.76 8.53 4.81
C GLY A 283 5.54 9.24 4.22
N LEU A 284 4.73 8.53 3.44
CA LEU A 284 3.49 9.08 2.88
C LEU A 284 2.40 9.15 3.96
N VAL A 285 1.47 10.08 3.79
CA VAL A 285 0.19 10.01 4.51
C VAL A 285 -0.66 8.89 3.89
N VAL A 286 -1.07 7.93 4.71
CA VAL A 286 -1.77 6.73 4.22
C VAL A 286 -3.18 6.63 4.80
N MET A 287 -4.13 6.38 3.93
CA MET A 287 -5.52 6.10 4.27
C MET A 287 -6.02 4.97 3.32
N ASP A 288 -6.34 3.77 3.80
CA ASP A 288 -6.29 3.28 5.17
C ASP A 288 -4.86 2.90 5.59
N ASP A 289 -4.46 3.30 6.78
CA ASP A 289 -3.13 2.98 7.30
C ASP A 289 -3.02 1.48 7.71
N PRO A 290 -1.79 0.92 7.77
CA PRO A 290 -1.63 -0.51 8.06
C PRO A 290 -2.20 -0.96 9.40
N VAL A 291 -2.14 -0.11 10.43
CA VAL A 291 -2.66 -0.43 11.77
C VAL A 291 -4.17 -0.47 11.75
N SER A 292 -4.81 0.48 11.05
CA SER A 292 -6.27 0.49 10.85
C SER A 292 -6.74 -0.73 10.07
N ILE A 293 -6.03 -1.14 9.02
CA ILE A 293 -6.36 -2.37 8.27
C ILE A 293 -6.32 -3.59 9.20
N LEU A 294 -5.23 -3.79 9.96
CA LEU A 294 -5.09 -4.91 10.90
C LEU A 294 -6.23 -4.96 11.93
N ARG A 295 -6.61 -3.81 12.47
CA ARG A 295 -7.63 -3.72 13.52
C ARG A 295 -9.05 -3.88 13.00
N CYS A 296 -9.37 -3.23 11.87
CA CYS A 296 -10.74 -3.18 11.37
C CYS A 296 -11.16 -4.43 10.60
N THR A 297 -10.23 -5.18 10.00
CA THR A 297 -10.55 -6.42 9.29
C THR A 297 -10.88 -7.57 10.24
N ASN A 298 -10.45 -7.53 11.50
CA ASN A 298 -10.64 -8.62 12.44
C ASN A 298 -11.78 -8.34 13.44
N LYS A 299 -12.90 -9.05 13.29
CA LYS A 299 -14.10 -8.89 14.14
C LYS A 299 -13.88 -9.33 15.58
N VAL A 300 -12.97 -10.29 15.85
CA VAL A 300 -12.62 -10.70 17.22
C VAL A 300 -11.90 -9.56 17.92
N TYR A 301 -10.94 -8.92 17.26
CA TYR A 301 -10.28 -7.74 17.78
C TYR A 301 -11.28 -6.62 18.11
N LEU A 302 -12.20 -6.32 17.18
CA LEU A 302 -13.19 -5.28 17.38
C LEU A 302 -14.14 -5.60 18.55
N ALA A 303 -14.63 -6.84 18.67
CA ALA A 303 -15.49 -7.26 19.76
C ALA A 303 -14.80 -7.11 21.12
N ASP A 304 -13.54 -7.52 21.22
CA ASP A 304 -12.78 -7.42 22.46
C ASP A 304 -12.44 -5.96 22.82
N LEU A 305 -12.07 -5.16 21.81
CA LEU A 305 -11.83 -3.71 21.97
C LEU A 305 -13.08 -2.99 22.52
N LEU A 306 -14.24 -3.21 21.91
CA LEU A 306 -15.51 -2.58 22.35
C LEU A 306 -15.88 -3.02 23.76
N ARG A 307 -15.75 -4.31 24.08
CA ARG A 307 -15.98 -4.86 25.41
C ARG A 307 -15.07 -4.22 26.47
N SER A 308 -13.78 -4.15 26.18
CA SER A 308 -12.79 -3.55 27.10
C SER A 308 -13.05 -2.08 27.41
N HIS A 309 -13.64 -1.35 26.46
CA HIS A 309 -13.97 0.06 26.60
C HIS A 309 -15.44 0.29 27.00
N LYS A 310 -16.21 -0.79 27.30
CA LYS A 310 -17.62 -0.75 27.71
C LYS A 310 -18.49 0.00 26.71
N LEU A 311 -18.21 -0.12 25.42
CA LEU A 311 -19.07 0.40 24.37
C LEU A 311 -20.13 -0.63 23.99
N GLY A 312 -21.35 -0.12 23.70
CA GLY A 312 -22.48 -0.98 23.34
C GLY A 312 -22.22 -1.70 22.02
N MET A 313 -22.51 -2.99 22.02
CA MET A 313 -22.56 -3.84 20.84
C MET A 313 -23.57 -4.95 21.10
N PRO A 314 -24.12 -5.61 20.07
CA PRO A 314 -24.95 -6.79 20.28
C PRO A 314 -24.22 -7.85 21.11
N ALA A 315 -24.94 -8.59 21.95
CA ALA A 315 -24.31 -9.62 22.79
C ALA A 315 -23.51 -10.59 21.92
N THR A 316 -22.21 -10.70 22.22
CA THR A 316 -21.26 -11.39 21.36
C THR A 316 -20.36 -12.29 22.20
N GLU A 317 -20.19 -13.53 21.78
CA GLU A 317 -19.25 -14.49 22.35
C GLU A 317 -18.25 -14.97 21.31
N ILE A 318 -17.01 -15.21 21.76
CA ILE A 318 -15.96 -15.78 20.94
C ILE A 318 -15.93 -17.28 21.22
N LEU A 319 -16.12 -18.08 20.18
CA LEU A 319 -16.11 -19.53 20.24
C LEU A 319 -14.78 -20.07 19.71
N TYR A 320 -14.30 -21.13 20.35
CA TYR A 320 -13.02 -21.77 20.06
C TYR A 320 -13.24 -23.16 19.49
N LYS A 321 -12.53 -23.52 18.44
CA LYS A 321 -12.59 -24.86 17.83
C LYS A 321 -12.31 -25.98 18.83
N GLU A 322 -11.39 -25.73 19.75
CA GLU A 322 -10.94 -26.69 20.75
C GLU A 322 -11.90 -26.85 21.94
N ASN A 323 -12.97 -26.04 22.02
CA ASN A 323 -13.92 -26.09 23.11
C ASN A 323 -15.36 -26.30 22.64
N PRO A 324 -15.72 -27.52 22.15
CA PRO A 324 -17.05 -27.81 21.61
C PRO A 324 -18.18 -27.73 22.65
N GLN A 325 -17.87 -27.86 23.94
CA GLN A 325 -18.85 -27.77 25.02
C GLN A 325 -19.49 -26.39 25.13
N GLU A 326 -18.76 -25.32 24.75
CA GLU A 326 -19.29 -23.98 24.72
C GLU A 326 -20.29 -23.76 23.59
N LEU A 327 -20.19 -24.49 22.49
CA LEU A 327 -21.16 -24.46 21.39
C LEU A 327 -22.56 -24.93 21.83
N GLU A 328 -22.62 -25.87 22.77
CA GLU A 328 -23.92 -26.37 23.30
C GLU A 328 -24.59 -25.30 24.18
N LYS A 329 -23.80 -24.47 24.86
CA LYS A 329 -24.29 -23.50 25.85
C LYS A 329 -24.53 -22.12 25.29
N VAL A 330 -23.91 -21.76 24.17
CA VAL A 330 -23.98 -20.40 23.63
C VAL A 330 -25.41 -20.06 23.20
N GLY A 331 -26.15 -21.01 22.64
CA GLY A 331 -27.56 -20.84 22.29
C GLY A 331 -28.46 -20.55 23.50
N GLU A 332 -28.15 -21.18 24.66
CA GLU A 332 -28.87 -20.89 25.92
C GLU A 332 -28.60 -19.48 26.45
N ARG A 333 -27.34 -19.00 26.28
CA ARG A 333 -26.92 -17.68 26.79
C ARG A 333 -27.38 -16.50 25.92
N LEU A 334 -27.23 -16.66 24.59
CA LEU A 334 -27.56 -15.56 23.65
C LEU A 334 -28.98 -15.65 23.09
N GLY A 335 -29.61 -16.82 23.13
CA GLY A 335 -30.93 -17.08 22.52
C GLY A 335 -30.84 -17.27 21.00
N PHE A 336 -31.88 -17.83 20.40
CA PHE A 336 -32.01 -17.94 18.95
C PHE A 336 -33.04 -16.94 18.42
N PRO A 337 -32.85 -16.43 17.18
CA PRO A 337 -31.76 -16.76 16.25
C PRO A 337 -30.44 -16.12 16.63
N LEU A 338 -29.33 -16.73 16.19
CA LEU A 338 -27.95 -16.24 16.33
C LEU A 338 -27.32 -15.93 14.98
N VAL A 339 -26.28 -15.12 15.00
CA VAL A 339 -25.44 -14.87 13.82
C VAL A 339 -24.02 -15.31 14.11
N LEU A 340 -23.56 -16.30 13.34
CA LEU A 340 -22.16 -16.72 13.36
C LEU A 340 -21.35 -15.91 12.35
N LYS A 341 -20.14 -15.52 12.74
CA LYS A 341 -19.26 -14.71 11.88
C LYS A 341 -17.85 -15.25 11.92
N ILE A 342 -17.23 -15.39 10.74
CA ILE A 342 -15.78 -15.57 10.64
C ILE A 342 -15.07 -14.26 11.02
N PRO A 343 -13.92 -14.30 11.70
CA PRO A 343 -13.20 -13.10 12.12
C PRO A 343 -12.87 -12.14 10.97
N ASP A 344 -12.38 -12.67 9.86
CA ASP A 344 -12.00 -11.90 8.66
C ASP A 344 -13.02 -12.15 7.54
N GLY A 345 -13.62 -11.08 7.04
CA GLY A 345 -14.61 -11.13 5.96
C GLY A 345 -15.37 -9.81 5.84
N SER A 346 -15.68 -9.43 4.60
CA SER A 346 -16.43 -8.22 4.23
C SER A 346 -17.67 -8.58 3.43
N PHE A 347 -18.59 -7.63 3.27
CA PHE A 347 -19.81 -7.77 2.46
C PHE A 347 -20.66 -9.00 2.82
N SER A 348 -20.93 -9.20 4.11
CA SER A 348 -21.72 -10.34 4.63
C SER A 348 -21.16 -11.74 4.34
N ARG A 349 -19.98 -11.88 3.74
CA ARG A 349 -19.36 -13.18 3.49
C ARG A 349 -18.88 -13.80 4.79
N GLY A 350 -19.17 -15.11 4.97
CA GLY A 350 -18.83 -15.83 6.19
C GLY A 350 -19.66 -15.36 7.41
N VAL A 351 -20.89 -14.92 7.16
CA VAL A 351 -21.90 -14.54 8.16
C VAL A 351 -23.11 -15.42 7.95
N ILE A 352 -23.43 -16.27 8.93
CA ILE A 352 -24.49 -17.28 8.86
C ILE A 352 -25.48 -17.02 10.01
N LYS A 353 -26.76 -16.87 9.68
CA LYS A 353 -27.85 -16.86 10.67
C LYS A 353 -28.28 -18.28 10.96
N VAL A 354 -28.43 -18.62 12.22
CA VAL A 354 -28.88 -19.93 12.71
C VAL A 354 -30.07 -19.78 13.61
N GLU A 355 -31.09 -20.64 13.42
CA GLU A 355 -32.39 -20.54 14.09
C GLU A 355 -32.49 -21.49 15.28
N ASP A 356 -31.60 -22.48 15.38
CA ASP A 356 -31.63 -23.53 16.41
C ASP A 356 -30.23 -24.11 16.66
N GLN A 357 -30.16 -25.03 17.62
CA GLN A 357 -28.92 -25.67 18.05
C GLN A 357 -28.32 -26.59 16.97
N GLU A 358 -29.10 -27.23 16.14
CA GLU A 358 -28.62 -28.13 15.08
C GLU A 358 -27.92 -27.31 13.99
N GLN A 359 -28.55 -26.25 13.54
CA GLN A 359 -27.95 -25.29 12.59
C GLN A 359 -26.69 -24.63 13.16
N LEU A 360 -26.69 -24.27 14.45
CA LEU A 360 -25.52 -23.72 15.13
C LEU A 360 -24.32 -24.68 15.04
N LEU A 361 -24.50 -25.93 15.36
CA LEU A 361 -23.43 -26.95 15.30
C LEU A 361 -22.91 -27.16 13.88
N ALA A 362 -23.83 -27.28 12.90
CA ALA A 362 -23.47 -27.46 11.49
C ALA A 362 -22.70 -26.27 10.94
N ALA A 363 -23.22 -25.06 11.13
CA ALA A 363 -22.56 -23.83 10.65
C ALA A 363 -21.23 -23.55 11.35
N SER A 364 -21.13 -23.86 12.65
CA SER A 364 -19.86 -23.74 13.38
C SER A 364 -18.80 -24.69 12.85
N ALA A 365 -19.16 -25.94 12.53
CA ALA A 365 -18.25 -26.91 11.94
C ALA A 365 -17.69 -26.40 10.59
N GLU A 366 -18.55 -25.85 9.72
CA GLU A 366 -18.12 -25.24 8.46
C GLU A 366 -17.15 -24.08 8.67
N LEU A 367 -17.48 -23.14 9.56
CA LEU A 367 -16.65 -21.95 9.81
C LEU A 367 -15.32 -22.31 10.48
N PHE A 368 -15.28 -23.35 11.33
CA PHE A 368 -14.06 -23.85 11.97
C PHE A 368 -13.10 -24.56 11.01
N GLU A 369 -13.51 -24.90 9.79
CA GLU A 369 -12.57 -25.32 8.75
C GLU A 369 -11.67 -24.16 8.27
N ARG A 370 -12.13 -22.93 8.47
CA ARG A 370 -11.46 -21.71 7.99
C ARG A 370 -10.78 -20.89 9.09
N SER A 371 -11.22 -21.04 10.35
CA SER A 371 -10.69 -20.25 11.47
C SER A 371 -10.76 -21.07 12.76
N VAL A 372 -9.77 -20.93 13.63
CA VAL A 372 -9.78 -21.52 14.99
C VAL A 372 -10.71 -20.76 15.94
N LEU A 373 -11.11 -19.54 15.58
CA LEU A 373 -12.04 -18.70 16.32
C LEU A 373 -13.20 -18.28 15.40
N ILE A 374 -14.41 -18.24 15.95
CA ILE A 374 -15.57 -17.62 15.31
C ILE A 374 -16.30 -16.77 16.35
N LEU A 375 -17.16 -15.86 15.89
CA LEU A 375 -18.02 -15.10 16.77
C LEU A 375 -19.45 -15.62 16.66
N ALA A 376 -20.09 -15.79 17.81
CA ALA A 376 -21.55 -15.92 17.92
C ALA A 376 -22.12 -14.62 18.46
N GLN A 377 -23.10 -14.08 17.80
CA GLN A 377 -23.69 -12.80 18.15
C GLN A 377 -25.22 -12.93 18.14
N GLU A 378 -25.92 -12.29 19.10
CA GLU A 378 -27.37 -12.21 19.07
C GLU A 378 -27.87 -11.61 17.75
N PHE A 379 -28.93 -12.11 17.23
CA PHE A 379 -29.55 -11.55 16.04
C PHE A 379 -30.41 -10.34 16.43
N PHE A 380 -30.08 -9.20 15.89
CA PHE A 380 -30.80 -7.95 16.10
C PHE A 380 -31.41 -7.49 14.77
N TYR A 381 -32.75 -7.59 14.64
CA TYR A 381 -33.41 -7.13 13.42
C TYR A 381 -33.55 -5.60 13.41
N THR A 382 -33.19 -4.99 12.28
CA THR A 382 -33.39 -3.57 11.98
C THR A 382 -33.82 -3.44 10.52
N GLU A 383 -34.66 -2.45 10.24
CA GLU A 383 -35.05 -2.13 8.84
C GLU A 383 -33.87 -1.56 8.06
N TYR A 384 -32.98 -0.87 8.75
CA TYR A 384 -31.74 -0.32 8.20
C TYR A 384 -30.66 -0.25 9.28
N ASP A 385 -29.42 -0.24 8.84
CA ASP A 385 -28.27 0.03 9.69
C ASP A 385 -27.79 1.46 9.46
N TRP A 386 -27.38 2.13 10.53
CA TRP A 386 -26.68 3.39 10.42
C TRP A 386 -25.21 3.12 10.00
N ARG A 387 -24.72 3.92 9.05
CA ARG A 387 -23.29 4.06 8.81
C ARG A 387 -22.89 5.50 9.03
N ILE A 388 -22.04 5.74 10.02
CA ILE A 388 -21.47 7.07 10.30
C ILE A 388 -20.04 7.08 9.78
N GLY A 389 -19.77 7.96 8.81
CA GLY A 389 -18.41 8.22 8.34
C GLY A 389 -17.68 9.15 9.32
N VAL A 390 -16.54 8.69 9.82
CA VAL A 390 -15.68 9.46 10.73
C VAL A 390 -14.31 9.63 10.10
N LEU A 391 -13.84 10.86 9.97
CA LEU A 391 -12.53 11.20 9.46
C LEU A 391 -11.81 12.09 10.47
N ASN A 392 -10.59 11.76 10.82
CA ASN A 392 -9.78 12.51 11.77
C ASN A 392 -10.62 12.89 13.03
N ARG A 393 -11.26 11.86 13.63
CA ARG A 393 -12.05 11.95 14.87
C ARG A 393 -13.33 12.78 14.77
N LYS A 394 -13.73 13.20 13.55
CA LYS A 394 -14.92 14.01 13.32
C LYS A 394 -15.89 13.28 12.40
N PRO A 395 -17.20 13.28 12.72
CA PRO A 395 -18.18 12.70 11.83
C PRO A 395 -18.35 13.59 10.59
N ILE A 396 -18.36 12.98 9.40
CA ILE A 396 -18.43 13.71 8.12
C ILE A 396 -19.71 13.45 7.33
N PHE A 397 -20.32 12.30 7.50
CA PHE A 397 -21.65 11.98 6.94
C PHE A 397 -22.37 10.93 7.77
N ALA A 398 -23.68 10.83 7.60
CA ALA A 398 -24.51 9.75 8.09
C ALA A 398 -25.26 9.10 6.93
N CYS A 399 -25.40 7.79 6.97
CA CYS A 399 -26.13 7.02 5.98
C CYS A 399 -26.97 5.94 6.64
N GLN A 400 -28.18 5.73 6.12
CA GLN A 400 -29.01 4.58 6.41
C GLN A 400 -28.85 3.57 5.28
N TYR A 401 -28.44 2.36 5.61
CA TYR A 401 -28.37 1.22 4.67
C TYR A 401 -29.54 0.30 4.94
N PHE A 402 -30.48 0.25 4.02
CA PHE A 402 -31.65 -0.62 4.12
C PHE A 402 -31.28 -2.06 3.82
N MET A 403 -31.97 -3.00 4.45
CA MET A 403 -31.80 -4.42 4.16
C MET A 403 -32.25 -4.71 2.73
N SER A 404 -31.60 -5.68 2.07
CA SER A 404 -32.03 -6.18 0.77
C SER A 404 -33.47 -6.72 0.87
N LYS A 405 -34.25 -6.54 -0.18
CA LYS A 405 -35.68 -6.86 -0.17
C LYS A 405 -35.94 -8.34 0.17
N GLY A 406 -36.64 -8.58 1.25
CA GLY A 406 -36.93 -9.93 1.73
C GLY A 406 -35.74 -10.63 2.42
N HIS A 407 -34.64 -9.92 2.64
CA HIS A 407 -33.44 -10.46 3.29
C HIS A 407 -33.13 -9.71 4.60
N TRP A 408 -32.38 -10.35 5.49
CA TRP A 408 -32.02 -9.80 6.80
C TRP A 408 -30.67 -9.07 6.82
N GLN A 409 -29.96 -9.06 5.67
CA GLN A 409 -28.68 -8.38 5.46
C GLN A 409 -28.81 -7.31 4.37
N ILE A 410 -27.87 -6.36 4.37
CA ILE A 410 -27.76 -5.32 3.34
C ILE A 410 -27.39 -5.96 1.98
N TYR A 411 -26.56 -7.02 1.98
CA TYR A 411 -26.16 -7.74 0.79
C TYR A 411 -26.78 -9.14 0.78
N ASP A 412 -27.46 -9.48 -0.30
CA ASP A 412 -27.96 -10.80 -0.58
C ASP A 412 -27.08 -11.47 -1.65
N HIS A 413 -26.42 -12.55 -1.26
CA HIS A 413 -25.53 -13.33 -2.15
C HIS A 413 -26.19 -14.62 -2.65
N SER A 414 -27.49 -14.79 -2.45
CA SER A 414 -28.21 -15.96 -2.96
C SER A 414 -28.24 -15.94 -4.50
N PRO A 415 -28.18 -17.13 -5.17
CA PRO A 415 -28.23 -17.20 -6.64
C PRO A 415 -29.49 -16.60 -7.26
N ASP A 416 -30.58 -16.53 -6.49
CA ASP A 416 -31.89 -16.08 -6.91
C ASP A 416 -32.19 -14.61 -6.51
N ALA A 417 -31.19 -13.89 -5.98
CA ALA A 417 -31.38 -12.50 -5.55
C ALA A 417 -31.67 -11.59 -6.75
N GLU A 418 -32.85 -10.95 -6.74
CA GLU A 418 -33.21 -9.93 -7.74
C GLU A 418 -32.33 -8.66 -7.63
N GLU A 419 -31.92 -8.31 -6.41
CA GLU A 419 -31.05 -7.18 -6.09
C GLU A 419 -29.98 -7.60 -5.08
N VAL A 420 -28.71 -7.43 -5.43
CA VAL A 420 -27.58 -7.83 -4.58
C VAL A 420 -27.42 -6.94 -3.35
N SER A 421 -27.91 -5.70 -3.36
CA SER A 421 -27.82 -4.76 -2.22
C SER A 421 -29.10 -4.01 -2.02
N GLY A 422 -29.40 -3.70 -0.77
CA GLY A 422 -30.51 -2.79 -0.41
C GLY A 422 -30.21 -1.35 -0.78
N ASP A 423 -31.25 -0.50 -0.68
CA ASP A 423 -31.16 0.94 -0.90
C ASP A 423 -30.35 1.63 0.20
N PHE A 424 -29.95 2.87 -0.06
CA PHE A 424 -29.31 3.71 0.95
C PHE A 424 -29.81 5.15 0.91
N ARG A 425 -29.76 5.81 2.08
CA ARG A 425 -30.09 7.22 2.20
C ARG A 425 -28.99 7.95 2.96
N THR A 426 -28.26 8.84 2.27
CA THR A 426 -27.24 9.69 2.88
C THR A 426 -27.84 11.00 3.35
N MET A 427 -27.40 11.48 4.52
CA MET A 427 -27.86 12.74 5.11
C MET A 427 -26.72 13.46 5.84
N PRO A 428 -26.87 14.78 6.08
CA PRO A 428 -25.97 15.53 6.95
C PRO A 428 -25.95 14.95 8.38
N VAL A 429 -24.80 15.03 9.04
CA VAL A 429 -24.60 14.46 10.39
C VAL A 429 -25.63 14.94 11.41
N HIS A 430 -26.04 16.21 11.30
CA HIS A 430 -26.99 16.81 12.25
C HIS A 430 -28.41 16.27 12.14
N GLU A 431 -28.77 15.58 11.07
CA GLU A 431 -30.06 14.90 10.90
C GLU A 431 -30.08 13.50 11.54
N ALA A 432 -28.89 12.91 11.81
CA ALA A 432 -28.78 11.62 12.48
C ALA A 432 -28.95 11.75 14.00
N PRO A 433 -29.49 10.74 14.69
CA PRO A 433 -29.64 10.77 16.14
C PRO A 433 -28.29 10.99 16.85
N ARG A 434 -28.23 11.95 17.75
CA ARG A 434 -27.00 12.34 18.45
C ARG A 434 -26.30 11.17 19.12
N LYS A 435 -27.02 10.25 19.74
CA LYS A 435 -26.45 9.04 20.40
C LYS A 435 -25.73 8.13 19.42
N VAL A 436 -26.29 7.96 18.23
CA VAL A 436 -25.66 7.15 17.15
C VAL A 436 -24.34 7.77 16.72
N VAL A 437 -24.34 9.08 16.47
CA VAL A 437 -23.11 9.81 16.07
C VAL A 437 -22.05 9.77 17.16
N GLU A 438 -22.42 10.02 18.43
CA GLU A 438 -21.49 9.99 19.56
C GLU A 438 -20.87 8.60 19.76
N LEU A 439 -21.66 7.53 19.64
CA LEU A 439 -21.16 6.16 19.75
C LEU A 439 -20.20 5.83 18.59
N ALA A 440 -20.56 6.20 17.36
CA ALA A 440 -19.70 6.00 16.20
C ALA A 440 -18.36 6.71 16.34
N VAL A 441 -18.36 7.98 16.75
CA VAL A 441 -17.12 8.76 16.97
C VAL A 441 -16.26 8.15 18.08
N LYS A 442 -16.87 7.74 19.20
CA LYS A 442 -16.14 7.06 20.28
C LYS A 442 -15.50 5.77 19.80
N THR A 443 -16.22 4.96 19.03
CA THR A 443 -15.72 3.70 18.47
C THR A 443 -14.57 3.95 17.51
N ALA A 444 -14.73 4.85 16.54
CA ALA A 444 -13.69 5.20 15.57
C ALA A 444 -12.40 5.69 16.25
N ASN A 445 -12.54 6.49 17.30
CA ASN A 445 -11.41 7.05 18.06
C ASN A 445 -10.57 5.99 18.80
N LEU A 446 -11.10 4.79 19.03
CA LEU A 446 -10.33 3.67 19.56
C LEU A 446 -9.42 3.03 18.52
N ILE A 447 -9.73 3.19 17.24
CA ILE A 447 -8.92 2.69 16.13
C ILE A 447 -7.81 3.68 15.81
N GLY A 448 -8.17 4.93 15.51
CA GLY A 448 -7.22 5.96 15.11
C GLY A 448 -7.89 7.24 14.63
N ASP A 449 -7.20 7.97 13.77
CA ASP A 449 -7.65 9.23 13.15
C ASP A 449 -7.86 9.14 11.63
N GLY A 450 -7.85 7.93 11.08
CA GLY A 450 -8.14 7.64 9.68
C GLY A 450 -9.60 7.91 9.27
N LEU A 451 -9.99 7.33 8.13
CA LEU A 451 -11.36 7.34 7.62
C LEU A 451 -12.04 6.02 7.98
N TYR A 452 -13.06 6.08 8.78
CA TYR A 452 -13.81 4.90 9.24
C TYR A 452 -15.29 5.02 8.92
N GLY A 453 -15.90 3.93 8.47
CA GLY A 453 -17.34 3.75 8.43
C GLY A 453 -17.77 2.89 9.62
N VAL A 454 -18.50 3.44 10.56
CA VAL A 454 -19.00 2.70 11.74
C VAL A 454 -20.45 2.33 11.51
N ASP A 455 -20.71 1.01 11.51
CA ASP A 455 -22.05 0.46 11.35
C ASP A 455 -22.70 0.25 12.73
N LEU A 456 -23.94 0.70 12.86
CA LEU A 456 -24.72 0.62 14.11
C LEU A 456 -26.16 0.19 13.79
N LYS A 457 -26.69 -0.63 14.66
CA LYS A 457 -28.08 -1.06 14.63
C LYS A 457 -28.90 -0.31 15.67
#